data_eb54ee6655ce4d6099ecb1f7ad285e0a
#
_entry.id   eb54ee6655ce4d6099ecb1f7ad285e0a
#
_cell.length_a   1.000
_cell.length_b   1.000
_cell.length_c   1.000
_cell.angle_alpha   90.00
_cell.angle_beta   90.00
_cell.angle_gamma   90.00
#
_symmetry.space_group_name_H-M   'P 1'
#
loop_
_entity.id
_entity.type
_entity.pdbx_description
1 polymer ?
#
loop_
_entity_poly.entity_id
_entity_poly.type
_entity_poly.pdbx_seq_one_letter_code
_entity_poly.pdbx_strand_id
1 'polypeptide(L)'
;NRFCSSGLQAIAIAANQVASGCSDVIVAGGVESITMTMKSMNTQNLFNPRLQKEVPGIYYPMGQTAEIVARRYNVSREAQDTYALQSQQRTAKAQADGLFDDEIVPMHVKYQVEDKATGDKSIVDGIVAHDDCNRADTTLESLAALKPVFADDGSVTAGNAPGKSPRTGPQTIGVLPRFCCCRL
;
A
#
# COMPACT_ATOMS: atom_id res chain seq x y z
N ASN A 1 -1.74 12.22 -11.54
CA ASN A 1 -1.88 11.25 -10.47
C ASN A 1 -3.15 10.42 -10.67
N ARG A 2 -3.06 9.13 -10.44
CA ARG A 2 -4.15 8.14 -10.47
C ARG A 2 -4.14 7.28 -9.22
N PHE A 3 -3.68 7.81 -8.09
CA PHE A 3 -3.52 7.09 -6.83
C PHE A 3 -2.76 5.76 -7.02
N CYS A 4 -3.31 4.64 -6.58
CA CYS A 4 -2.67 3.32 -6.70
C CYS A 4 -2.39 2.87 -8.14
N SER A 5 -3.06 3.45 -9.13
CA SER A 5 -2.85 3.16 -10.56
C SER A 5 -1.85 4.10 -11.25
N SER A 6 -1.18 5.00 -10.52
CA SER A 6 -0.26 5.98 -11.11
C SER A 6 0.92 5.31 -11.81
N GLY A 7 1.45 4.20 -11.27
CA GLY A 7 2.51 3.42 -11.89
C GLY A 7 2.08 2.81 -13.24
N LEU A 8 0.91 2.20 -13.30
CA LEU A 8 0.34 1.68 -14.55
C LEU A 8 0.12 2.81 -15.57
N GLN A 9 -0.37 3.98 -15.13
CA GLN A 9 -0.56 5.13 -16.01
C GLN A 9 0.78 5.65 -16.55
N ALA A 10 1.84 5.69 -15.74
CA ALA A 10 3.17 6.09 -16.19
C ALA A 10 3.70 5.15 -17.28
N ILE A 11 3.54 3.84 -17.11
CA ILE A 11 3.89 2.83 -18.11
C ILE A 11 3.07 3.02 -19.39
N ALA A 12 1.76 3.22 -19.30
CA ALA A 12 0.90 3.43 -20.47
C ALA A 12 1.29 4.70 -21.25
N ILE A 13 1.65 5.78 -20.55
CA ILE A 13 2.13 7.01 -21.20
C ILE A 13 3.45 6.75 -21.93
N ALA A 14 4.40 6.09 -21.27
CA ALA A 14 5.69 5.74 -21.87
C ALA A 14 5.53 4.86 -23.13
N ALA A 15 4.69 3.83 -23.04
CA ALA A 15 4.39 2.94 -24.17
C ALA A 15 3.78 3.70 -25.34
N ASN A 16 2.84 4.62 -25.10
CA ASN A 16 2.23 5.43 -26.16
C ASN A 16 3.25 6.36 -26.84
N GLN A 17 4.20 6.91 -26.10
CA GLN A 17 5.26 7.76 -26.67
C GLN A 17 6.23 6.96 -27.56
N VAL A 18 6.56 5.73 -27.17
CA VAL A 18 7.36 4.82 -28.01
C VAL A 18 6.56 4.42 -29.24
N ALA A 19 5.31 3.99 -29.08
CA ALA A 19 4.45 3.57 -30.19
C ALA A 19 4.18 4.69 -31.21
N SER A 20 4.13 5.96 -30.78
CA SER A 20 3.94 7.10 -31.67
C SER A 20 5.24 7.60 -32.33
N GLY A 21 6.38 6.99 -32.01
CA GLY A 21 7.70 7.40 -32.55
C GLY A 21 8.25 8.68 -31.90
N CYS A 22 7.67 9.14 -30.80
CA CYS A 22 8.21 10.31 -30.07
C CYS A 22 9.52 10.01 -29.35
N SER A 23 9.77 8.73 -29.04
CA SER A 23 10.99 8.26 -28.37
C SER A 23 11.23 6.80 -28.71
N ASP A 24 12.49 6.40 -28.78
CA ASP A 24 12.86 5.00 -29.05
C ASP A 24 12.82 4.13 -27.78
N VAL A 25 13.19 4.72 -26.64
CA VAL A 25 13.24 4.05 -25.33
C VAL A 25 12.82 5.02 -24.23
N ILE A 26 11.96 4.55 -23.32
CA ILE A 26 11.53 5.34 -22.14
C ILE A 26 11.61 4.47 -20.90
N VAL A 27 12.13 5.03 -19.81
CA VAL A 27 12.06 4.45 -18.46
C VAL A 27 10.87 5.07 -17.73
N ALA A 28 9.94 4.23 -17.26
CA ALA A 28 8.79 4.66 -16.46
C ALA A 28 8.94 4.18 -15.03
N GLY A 29 8.76 5.09 -14.07
CA GLY A 29 8.88 4.79 -12.65
C GLY A 29 8.12 5.81 -11.81
N GLY A 30 8.13 5.62 -10.50
CA GLY A 30 7.48 6.54 -9.58
C GLY A 30 7.87 6.28 -8.12
N VAL A 31 7.69 7.30 -7.31
CA VAL A 31 7.88 7.28 -5.86
C VAL A 31 6.71 7.99 -5.21
N GLU A 32 6.28 7.50 -4.06
CA GLU A 32 5.21 8.12 -3.26
C GLU A 32 5.57 8.10 -1.78
N SER A 33 5.18 9.15 -1.06
CA SER A 33 5.34 9.27 0.39
C SER A 33 4.01 9.64 1.04
N ILE A 34 3.17 8.65 1.31
CA ILE A 34 1.84 8.86 1.90
C ILE A 34 1.95 9.48 3.29
N THR A 35 2.85 8.97 4.12
CA THR A 35 2.99 9.42 5.52
C THR A 35 3.37 10.90 5.62
N MET A 36 4.23 11.39 4.74
CA MET A 36 4.67 12.77 4.75
C MET A 36 3.63 13.71 4.12
N THR A 37 2.95 13.27 3.07
CA THR A 37 2.04 14.12 2.28
C THR A 37 0.64 14.21 2.87
N MET A 38 0.10 13.13 3.47
CA MET A 38 -1.26 13.11 4.01
C MET A 38 -1.52 14.17 5.08
N LYS A 39 -0.53 14.47 5.93
CA LYS A 39 -0.69 15.46 7.01
C LYS A 39 -0.72 16.90 6.52
N SER A 40 -0.14 17.18 5.36
CA SER A 40 -0.03 18.51 4.75
C SER A 40 -0.97 18.73 3.57
N MET A 41 -1.81 17.75 3.26
CA MET A 41 -2.74 17.84 2.13
C MET A 41 -3.85 18.87 2.41
N ASN A 42 -4.04 19.81 1.47
CA ASN A 42 -5.18 20.71 1.52
C ASN A 42 -6.46 19.95 1.16
N THR A 43 -7.34 19.78 2.12
CA THR A 43 -8.60 19.04 1.97
C THR A 43 -9.82 19.94 1.83
N GLN A 44 -9.66 21.27 1.83
CA GLN A 44 -10.75 22.24 1.88
C GLN A 44 -11.78 22.03 0.75
N ASN A 45 -11.34 21.67 -0.47
CA ASN A 45 -12.20 21.43 -1.63
C ASN A 45 -11.95 20.02 -2.23
N LEU A 46 -11.60 19.05 -1.38
CA LEU A 46 -11.29 17.70 -1.82
C LEU A 46 -12.50 16.98 -2.43
N PHE A 47 -13.67 17.23 -1.88
CA PHE A 47 -14.92 16.61 -2.32
C PHE A 47 -15.83 17.64 -2.98
N ASN A 48 -16.38 17.28 -4.14
CA ASN A 48 -17.40 18.07 -4.80
C ASN A 48 -18.80 17.69 -4.24
N PRO A 49 -19.54 18.61 -3.56
CA PRO A 49 -20.81 18.28 -2.93
C PRO A 49 -21.89 17.84 -3.95
N ARG A 50 -21.85 18.38 -5.16
CA ARG A 50 -22.78 17.99 -6.23
C ARG A 50 -22.53 16.55 -6.66
N LEU A 51 -21.27 16.18 -6.93
CA LEU A 51 -20.92 14.80 -7.30
C LEU A 51 -21.23 13.81 -6.19
N GLN A 52 -21.01 14.19 -4.95
CA GLN A 52 -21.33 13.35 -3.78
C GLN A 52 -22.83 13.02 -3.71
N LYS A 53 -23.68 13.97 -4.11
CA LYS A 53 -25.14 13.80 -4.16
C LYS A 53 -25.60 13.03 -5.39
N GLU A 54 -25.05 13.35 -6.58
CA GLU A 54 -25.48 12.78 -7.86
C GLU A 54 -24.91 11.37 -8.11
N VAL A 55 -23.74 11.08 -7.57
CA VAL A 55 -23.05 9.78 -7.73
C VAL A 55 -22.65 9.23 -6.35
N PRO A 56 -23.59 8.60 -5.64
CA PRO A 56 -23.30 8.00 -4.34
C PRO A 56 -22.16 7.01 -4.44
N GLY A 57 -21.18 7.14 -3.57
CA GLY A 57 -20.03 6.25 -3.54
C GLY A 57 -18.81 6.69 -4.35
N ILE A 58 -18.87 7.80 -5.12
CA ILE A 58 -17.71 8.28 -5.89
C ILE A 58 -16.48 8.57 -5.00
N TYR A 59 -16.71 8.90 -3.75
CA TYR A 59 -15.67 9.19 -2.76
C TYR A 59 -15.53 8.11 -1.67
N TYR A 60 -16.08 6.94 -1.87
CA TYR A 60 -15.94 5.85 -0.90
C TYR A 60 -14.46 5.47 -0.71
N PRO A 61 -14.00 5.39 0.53
CA PRO A 61 -12.70 4.78 0.81
C PRO A 61 -12.68 3.32 0.34
N MET A 62 -11.51 2.83 -0.01
CA MET A 62 -11.35 1.48 -0.58
C MET A 62 -11.88 0.38 0.34
N GLY A 63 -11.81 0.57 1.66
CA GLY A 63 -12.39 -0.38 2.61
C GLY A 63 -13.92 -0.49 2.53
N GLN A 64 -14.63 0.63 2.34
CA GLN A 64 -16.08 0.59 2.09
C GLN A 64 -16.41 -0.08 0.75
N THR A 65 -15.59 0.18 -0.28
CA THR A 65 -15.74 -0.51 -1.56
C THR A 65 -15.52 -2.01 -1.41
N ALA A 66 -14.55 -2.44 -0.62
CA ALA A 66 -14.30 -3.85 -0.32
C ALA A 66 -15.48 -4.51 0.39
N GLU A 67 -16.11 -3.82 1.36
CA GLU A 67 -17.33 -4.33 2.03
C GLU A 67 -18.49 -4.50 1.03
N ILE A 68 -18.67 -3.55 0.11
CA ILE A 68 -19.70 -3.66 -0.94
C ILE A 68 -19.42 -4.87 -1.84
N VAL A 69 -18.17 -5.09 -2.23
CA VAL A 69 -17.77 -6.23 -3.06
C VAL A 69 -17.99 -7.53 -2.29
N ALA A 70 -17.57 -7.60 -1.03
CA ALA A 70 -17.76 -8.78 -0.20
C ALA A 70 -19.25 -9.18 -0.10
N ARG A 71 -20.14 -8.21 0.17
CA ARG A 71 -21.57 -8.44 0.22
C ARG A 71 -22.16 -8.84 -1.14
N ARG A 72 -21.80 -8.13 -2.21
CA ARG A 72 -22.32 -8.36 -3.57
C ARG A 72 -22.01 -9.74 -4.09
N TYR A 73 -20.81 -10.22 -3.81
CA TYR A 73 -20.28 -11.49 -4.33
C TYR A 73 -20.25 -12.59 -3.28
N ASN A 74 -20.82 -12.36 -2.10
CA ASN A 74 -20.87 -13.31 -0.99
C ASN A 74 -19.48 -13.84 -0.60
N VAL A 75 -18.47 -12.96 -0.56
CA VAL A 75 -17.11 -13.33 -0.13
C VAL A 75 -17.09 -13.33 1.39
N SER A 76 -17.00 -14.50 1.99
CA SER A 76 -17.02 -14.65 3.45
C SER A 76 -15.77 -14.07 4.11
N ARG A 77 -15.88 -13.72 5.39
CA ARG A 77 -14.76 -13.28 6.22
C ARG A 77 -13.63 -14.31 6.26
N GLU A 78 -13.99 -15.57 6.38
CA GLU A 78 -13.05 -16.69 6.41
C GLU A 78 -12.25 -16.80 5.09
N ALA A 79 -12.92 -16.66 3.94
CA ALA A 79 -12.25 -16.65 2.63
C ALA A 79 -11.27 -15.48 2.51
N GLN A 80 -11.64 -14.29 3.00
CA GLN A 80 -10.77 -13.11 3.01
C GLN A 80 -9.55 -13.34 3.90
N ASP A 81 -9.73 -13.86 5.11
CA ASP A 81 -8.64 -14.11 6.06
C ASP A 81 -7.71 -15.22 5.54
N THR A 82 -8.24 -16.28 4.94
CA THR A 82 -7.46 -17.35 4.31
C THR A 82 -6.58 -16.82 3.17
N TYR A 83 -7.14 -15.98 2.32
CA TYR A 83 -6.39 -15.34 1.24
C TYR A 83 -5.30 -14.39 1.77
N ALA A 84 -5.63 -13.60 2.80
CA ALA A 84 -4.67 -12.70 3.45
C ALA A 84 -3.50 -13.47 4.07
N LEU A 85 -3.77 -14.57 4.79
CA LEU A 85 -2.75 -15.44 5.34
C LEU A 85 -1.85 -16.02 4.24
N GLN A 86 -2.43 -16.54 3.17
CA GLN A 86 -1.67 -17.07 2.04
C GLN A 86 -0.76 -16.01 1.41
N SER A 87 -1.24 -14.77 1.29
CA SER A 87 -0.45 -13.64 0.79
C SER A 87 0.74 -13.35 1.68
N GLN A 88 0.55 -13.29 3.01
CA GLN A 88 1.63 -13.08 3.97
C GLN A 88 2.68 -14.19 3.92
N GLN A 89 2.25 -15.43 3.88
CA GLN A 89 3.14 -16.59 3.82
C GLN A 89 3.96 -16.64 2.53
N ARG A 90 3.33 -16.36 1.38
CA ARG A 90 4.02 -16.31 0.08
C ARG A 90 5.08 -15.21 0.05
N THR A 91 4.76 -14.02 0.59
CA THR A 91 5.70 -12.92 0.67
C THR A 91 6.84 -13.24 1.63
N ALA A 92 6.55 -13.81 2.80
CA ALA A 92 7.57 -14.22 3.76
C ALA A 92 8.55 -15.25 3.15
N LYS A 93 8.00 -16.24 2.43
CA LYS A 93 8.83 -17.21 1.73
C LYS A 93 9.70 -16.55 0.66
N ALA A 94 9.13 -15.67 -0.16
CA ALA A 94 9.87 -14.96 -1.20
C ALA A 94 11.01 -14.10 -0.63
N GLN A 95 10.77 -13.42 0.51
CA GLN A 95 11.83 -12.69 1.21
C GLN A 95 12.90 -13.62 1.77
N ALA A 96 12.52 -14.75 2.38
CA ALA A 96 13.46 -15.71 2.92
C ALA A 96 14.31 -16.40 1.82
N ASP A 97 13.73 -16.60 0.65
CA ASP A 97 14.41 -17.16 -0.53
C ASP A 97 15.28 -16.11 -1.28
N GLY A 98 15.32 -14.85 -0.82
CA GLY A 98 16.11 -13.77 -1.43
C GLY A 98 15.59 -13.29 -2.79
N LEU A 99 14.30 -13.54 -3.13
CA LEU A 99 13.77 -13.26 -4.46
C LEU A 99 13.64 -11.74 -4.77
N PHE A 100 13.79 -10.88 -3.77
CA PHE A 100 13.74 -9.43 -3.91
C PHE A 100 15.09 -8.75 -3.79
N ASP A 101 16.17 -9.49 -3.48
CA ASP A 101 17.48 -8.91 -3.16
C ASP A 101 18.06 -8.10 -4.32
N ASP A 102 17.87 -8.55 -5.56
CA ASP A 102 18.34 -7.85 -6.77
C ASP A 102 17.53 -6.57 -7.07
N GLU A 103 16.34 -6.41 -6.49
CA GLU A 103 15.47 -5.25 -6.71
C GLU A 103 15.64 -4.18 -5.63
N ILE A 104 16.21 -4.53 -4.47
CA ILE A 104 16.31 -3.66 -3.31
C ILE A 104 17.64 -2.92 -3.31
N VAL A 105 17.58 -1.58 -3.29
CA VAL A 105 18.72 -0.72 -3.08
C VAL A 105 18.73 -0.26 -1.62
N PRO A 106 19.70 -0.67 -0.79
CA PRO A 106 19.78 -0.23 0.60
C PRO A 106 19.90 1.29 0.72
N MET A 107 19.07 1.89 1.59
CA MET A 107 19.05 3.32 1.82
C MET A 107 19.54 3.67 3.22
N HIS A 108 20.50 4.61 3.31
CA HIS A 108 20.88 5.24 4.57
C HIS A 108 19.80 6.26 4.96
N VAL A 109 19.24 6.10 6.14
CA VAL A 109 18.14 6.92 6.64
C VAL A 109 18.41 7.39 8.07
N LYS A 110 17.80 8.54 8.41
CA LYS A 110 17.69 8.98 9.80
C LYS A 110 16.25 8.82 10.24
N TYR A 111 16.02 8.13 11.35
CA TYR A 111 14.68 7.94 11.88
C TYR A 111 14.63 8.21 13.38
N GLN A 112 13.46 8.61 13.82
CA GLN A 112 13.20 8.92 15.22
C GLN A 112 12.85 7.61 15.96
N VAL A 113 13.55 7.34 17.03
CA VAL A 113 13.24 6.29 18.00
C VAL A 113 12.69 6.94 19.25
N GLU A 114 11.64 6.37 19.81
CA GLU A 114 11.06 6.76 21.08
C GLU A 114 11.34 5.67 22.11
N ASP A 115 12.01 6.03 23.18
CA ASP A 115 12.20 5.13 24.33
C ASP A 115 10.84 4.93 25.01
N LYS A 116 10.38 3.68 25.04
CA LYS A 116 9.05 3.35 25.61
C LYS A 116 8.99 3.52 27.14
N ALA A 117 10.13 3.54 27.82
CA ALA A 117 10.18 3.67 29.27
C ALA A 117 10.19 5.15 29.70
N THR A 118 10.90 6.01 28.98
CA THR A 118 11.08 7.42 29.32
C THR A 118 10.23 8.36 28.45
N GLY A 119 9.81 7.92 27.26
CA GLY A 119 9.17 8.77 26.27
C GLY A 119 10.14 9.67 25.49
N ASP A 120 11.43 9.56 25.73
CA ASP A 120 12.45 10.35 25.07
C ASP A 120 12.57 10.00 23.60
N LYS A 121 12.75 11.01 22.78
CA LYS A 121 12.88 10.88 21.32
C LYS A 121 14.31 11.17 20.90
N SER A 122 14.93 10.23 20.23
CA SER A 122 16.25 10.37 19.64
C SER A 122 16.24 10.11 18.16
N ILE A 123 17.17 10.74 17.43
CA ILE A 123 17.38 10.48 16.01
C ILE A 123 18.55 9.52 15.89
N VAL A 124 18.34 8.41 15.19
CA VAL A 124 19.39 7.41 14.95
C VAL A 124 19.60 7.23 13.44
N ASP A 125 20.83 6.92 13.08
CA ASP A 125 21.18 6.52 11.73
C ASP A 125 20.88 5.03 11.56
N GLY A 126 20.38 4.65 10.38
CA GLY A 126 20.10 3.26 10.06
C GLY A 126 20.11 3.00 8.56
N ILE A 127 19.97 1.73 8.21
CA ILE A 127 19.87 1.28 6.82
C ILE A 127 18.54 0.57 6.65
N VAL A 128 17.77 0.97 5.64
CA VAL A 128 16.58 0.24 5.19
C VAL A 128 16.99 -0.58 3.99
N ALA A 129 16.97 -1.90 4.15
CA ALA A 129 17.44 -2.87 3.16
C ALA A 129 16.40 -3.96 2.84
N HIS A 130 15.16 -3.80 3.28
CA HIS A 130 14.06 -4.73 3.00
C HIS A 130 12.71 -4.04 3.14
N ASP A 131 11.68 -4.63 2.57
CA ASP A 131 10.29 -4.15 2.68
C ASP A 131 9.67 -4.57 4.02
N ASP A 132 9.01 -3.61 4.68
CA ASP A 132 8.50 -3.76 6.06
C ASP A 132 7.04 -4.23 6.14
N CYS A 133 6.31 -4.30 5.02
CA CYS A 133 4.85 -4.51 5.05
C CYS A 133 4.45 -5.94 5.40
N ASN A 134 5.35 -6.91 5.22
CA ASN A 134 5.08 -8.32 5.48
C ASN A 134 5.07 -8.64 6.98
N ARG A 135 4.17 -9.53 7.38
CA ARG A 135 4.06 -10.10 8.72
C ARG A 135 4.11 -11.60 8.64
N ALA A 136 5.32 -12.16 8.74
CA ALA A 136 5.56 -13.58 8.63
C ALA A 136 4.91 -14.41 9.75
N ASP A 137 4.62 -13.78 10.88
CA ASP A 137 3.98 -14.35 12.08
C ASP A 137 2.46 -14.36 12.05
N THR A 138 1.85 -13.98 10.93
CA THR A 138 0.38 -13.97 10.76
C THR A 138 -0.18 -15.39 10.83
N THR A 139 -1.28 -15.58 11.60
CA THR A 139 -2.04 -16.83 11.68
C THR A 139 -3.53 -16.59 11.42
N LEU A 140 -4.30 -17.64 11.09
CA LEU A 140 -5.76 -17.51 10.92
C LEU A 140 -6.43 -17.04 12.20
N GLU A 141 -5.99 -17.53 13.35
CA GLU A 141 -6.53 -17.14 14.65
C GLU A 141 -6.32 -15.65 14.92
N SER A 142 -5.12 -15.14 14.60
CA SER A 142 -4.82 -13.72 14.77
C SER A 142 -5.65 -12.83 13.83
N LEU A 143 -5.93 -13.28 12.62
CA LEU A 143 -6.79 -12.58 11.67
C LEU A 143 -8.26 -12.63 12.11
N ALA A 144 -8.76 -13.79 12.53
CA ALA A 144 -10.13 -13.98 12.99
C ALA A 144 -10.48 -13.12 14.21
N ALA A 145 -9.50 -12.86 15.09
CA ALA A 145 -9.67 -12.03 16.29
C ALA A 145 -9.81 -10.53 15.97
N LEU A 146 -9.51 -10.09 14.76
CA LEU A 146 -9.60 -8.68 14.38
C LEU A 146 -11.05 -8.26 14.14
N LYS A 147 -11.38 -7.06 14.64
CA LYS A 147 -12.71 -6.47 14.42
C LYS A 147 -12.78 -5.81 13.04
N PRO A 148 -13.97 -5.81 12.40
CA PRO A 148 -14.22 -5.00 11.21
C PRO A 148 -13.91 -3.53 11.44
N VAL A 149 -13.45 -2.83 10.39
CA VAL A 149 -12.99 -1.43 10.50
C VAL A 149 -13.91 -0.47 9.75
N PHE A 150 -14.63 -0.95 8.74
CA PHE A 150 -15.37 -0.09 7.82
C PHE A 150 -16.89 -0.20 7.95
N ALA A 151 -17.39 -1.19 8.65
CA ALA A 151 -18.80 -1.38 8.99
C ALA A 151 -18.91 -2.23 10.25
N ASP A 152 -19.89 -1.98 11.11
CA ASP A 152 -20.08 -2.71 12.37
C ASP A 152 -20.36 -4.21 12.13
N ASP A 153 -21.13 -4.51 11.08
CA ASP A 153 -21.46 -5.85 10.59
C ASP A 153 -20.54 -6.29 9.42
N GLY A 154 -19.38 -5.66 9.27
CA GLY A 154 -18.46 -5.85 8.16
C GLY A 154 -17.60 -7.09 8.26
N SER A 155 -16.83 -7.33 7.20
CA SER A 155 -15.88 -8.43 7.08
C SER A 155 -14.45 -7.97 6.86
N VAL A 156 -14.26 -6.70 6.47
CA VAL A 156 -12.95 -6.13 6.14
C VAL A 156 -12.26 -5.61 7.40
N THR A 157 -11.08 -6.15 7.69
CA THR A 157 -10.29 -5.83 8.88
C THR A 157 -8.93 -5.25 8.53
N ALA A 158 -8.18 -4.79 9.52
CA ALA A 158 -6.80 -4.36 9.35
C ALA A 158 -5.84 -5.49 8.91
N GLY A 159 -6.24 -6.75 9.04
CA GLY A 159 -5.43 -7.92 8.70
C GLY A 159 -5.71 -8.47 7.30
N ASN A 160 -6.95 -8.34 6.80
CA ASN A 160 -7.32 -8.83 5.47
C ASN A 160 -7.48 -7.72 4.42
N ALA A 161 -7.36 -6.46 4.81
CA ALA A 161 -7.21 -5.34 3.89
C ALA A 161 -5.73 -4.90 3.82
N PRO A 162 -5.19 -4.54 2.67
CA PRO A 162 -3.89 -3.90 2.58
C PRO A 162 -4.00 -2.53 3.25
N GLY A 163 -3.66 -2.45 4.49
CA GLY A 163 -3.89 -1.27 5.31
C GLY A 163 -2.72 -0.92 6.19
N LYS A 164 -2.74 0.30 6.66
CA LYS A 164 -1.78 0.91 7.55
C LYS A 164 -1.42 -0.01 8.71
N SER A 165 -0.17 -0.45 8.77
CA SER A 165 0.36 -0.99 10.01
C SER A 165 0.33 0.11 11.08
N PRO A 166 -0.26 -0.12 12.26
CA PRO A 166 -0.24 0.87 13.35
C PRO A 166 1.10 0.95 14.06
N ARG A 167 2.19 0.55 13.43
CA ARG A 167 3.51 0.79 14.01
C ARG A 167 3.84 2.27 13.86
N THR A 168 3.95 2.93 14.99
CA THR A 168 4.49 4.27 15.18
C THR A 168 5.99 4.26 14.89
N GLY A 169 6.34 4.25 13.62
CA GLY A 169 7.66 4.42 13.08
C GLY A 169 7.53 5.08 11.71
N PRO A 170 8.56 5.71 11.16
CA PRO A 170 8.51 6.16 9.79
C PRO A 170 8.20 4.94 8.91
N GLN A 171 6.98 4.89 8.40
CA GLN A 171 6.62 3.90 7.40
C GLN A 171 7.40 4.28 6.15
N THR A 172 8.50 3.61 5.94
CA THR A 172 9.15 3.63 4.64
C THR A 172 8.17 2.96 3.70
N ILE A 173 7.60 3.74 2.81
CA ILE A 173 6.80 3.20 1.73
C ILE A 173 7.79 2.47 0.86
N GLY A 174 7.55 1.18 0.68
CA GLY A 174 8.27 0.42 -0.30
C GLY A 174 8.13 1.14 -1.64
N VAL A 175 9.20 1.77 -2.07
CA VAL A 175 9.36 2.20 -3.45
C VAL A 175 9.49 0.90 -4.20
N LEU A 176 8.47 0.52 -4.95
CA LEU A 176 8.63 -0.47 -6.00
C LEU A 176 9.28 0.25 -7.18
N PRO A 177 10.59 0.19 -7.38
CA PRO A 177 11.21 0.61 -8.62
C PRO A 177 10.97 -0.49 -9.65
N ARG A 178 9.73 -0.64 -10.11
CA ARG A 178 9.53 -1.36 -11.35
C ARG A 178 9.88 -0.40 -12.47
N PHE A 179 11.15 -0.37 -12.82
CA PHE A 179 11.58 0.19 -14.08
C PHE A 179 11.06 -0.72 -15.19
N CYS A 180 10.08 -0.23 -15.93
CA CYS A 180 9.67 -0.88 -17.17
C CYS A 180 10.41 -0.18 -18.31
N CYS A 181 11.35 -0.89 -18.93
CA CYS A 181 11.96 -0.44 -20.18
C CYS A 181 11.04 -0.85 -21.33
N CYS A 182 10.26 0.09 -21.86
CA CYS A 182 9.45 -0.14 -23.05
C CYS A 182 10.36 0.02 -24.29
N ARG A 183 10.58 -1.07 -25.02
CA ARG A 183 11.23 -1.12 -26.35
C ARG A 183 10.26 -1.83 -27.29
N LEU A 184 9.99 -1.24 -28.42
CA LEU A 184 9.30 -1.92 -29.55
C LEU A 184 10.29 -2.69 -30.39
#